data_09f64b60b8a666f4f93d33b3129cd2f2
#
_entry.id   09f64b60b8a666f4f93d33b3129cd2f2
#
_cell.length_a   1.000
_cell.length_b   1.000
_cell.length_c   1.000
_cell.angle_alpha   90.00
_cell.angle_beta   90.00
_cell.angle_gamma   90.00
#
_symmetry.space_group_name_H-M   'P 1'
#
loop_
_entity.id
_entity.type
_entity.pdbx_description
1 polymer ?
#
loop_
_entity_poly.entity_id
_entity_poly.type
_entity_poly.pdbx_seq_one_letter_code
_entity_poly.pdbx_strand_id
1 'polypeptide(L)'
;MVAADSEEGDTTVNNINNVIKEIPTPESVIGHKVGKWHISHDKLVEYMRVLASTSNRISIEERGKTFEDRPLILLTITSEKNHSNIETIRKNHIELTNNDNKPDTSDMPLVVYQGFSIHGNEASGSNASLLLAYYLAASKGDFVEKLLENTVILLDPSFNPDGLQRFAYWANTNKSMNLNPDPNDREYNEVWPGGRTNHYWFDMNRDWLPVQLPESRARINTYHNWLPNILTDHHEMGTNSTFFFQPGVPSRTHPLTSQLNQDITRKISKYHVEAFDKIGSLYYSEENFDDFYYGKGSTFPDINGGIGILFEQASSRGHIQESDNGILTFPFTIKNQLTAGISTLLAANDMREEILNY
;
A
#
# COMPACT_ATOMS: atom_id res chain seq x y z
N MET A 1 17.66 -27.56 -7.07
CA MET A 1 18.69 -28.16 -6.20
C MET A 1 19.65 -27.02 -5.90
N VAL A 2 19.64 -26.44 -4.74
CA VAL A 2 20.30 -26.69 -3.49
C VAL A 2 19.59 -25.86 -2.41
N ALA A 3 19.12 -26.51 -1.38
CA ALA A 3 18.79 -25.88 -0.11
C ALA A 3 20.11 -25.61 0.62
N ALA A 4 20.25 -24.45 1.22
CA ALA A 4 21.21 -24.18 2.27
C ALA A 4 20.46 -23.49 3.40
N ASP A 5 20.26 -24.25 4.48
CA ASP A 5 19.85 -23.75 5.78
C ASP A 5 20.94 -22.79 6.29
N SER A 6 20.54 -21.58 6.65
CA SER A 6 21.24 -20.78 7.63
C SER A 6 20.18 -20.09 8.51
N GLU A 7 20.00 -20.66 9.69
CA GLU A 7 19.34 -20.00 10.80
C GLU A 7 20.19 -18.81 11.23
N GLU A 8 19.71 -17.58 10.91
CA GLU A 8 19.90 -16.36 11.69
C GLU A 8 19.24 -15.19 10.96
N GLY A 9 18.17 -14.62 11.53
CA GLY A 9 17.70 -13.30 11.18
C GLY A 9 16.58 -13.18 10.12
N ASP A 10 15.64 -14.12 10.05
CA ASP A 10 14.45 -13.98 9.17
C ASP A 10 13.32 -13.18 9.87
N THR A 11 13.33 -11.87 9.72
CA THR A 11 12.28 -10.95 10.21
C THR A 11 11.20 -10.68 9.18
N THR A 12 11.21 -11.33 8.01
CA THR A 12 10.24 -11.07 6.93
C THR A 12 9.57 -12.35 6.46
N VAL A 13 8.24 -12.37 6.55
CA VAL A 13 7.28 -13.27 5.85
C VAL A 13 7.31 -14.76 6.18
N ASN A 14 8.39 -15.35 6.67
CA ASN A 14 8.48 -16.79 6.96
C ASN A 14 8.11 -17.21 8.40
N ASN A 15 7.80 -16.28 9.30
CA ASN A 15 7.34 -16.61 10.65
C ASN A 15 5.81 -16.85 10.74
N ILE A 16 5.25 -17.59 9.77
CA ILE A 16 3.84 -18.04 9.76
C ILE A 16 3.52 -18.92 11.00
N ASN A 17 4.51 -19.38 11.74
CA ASN A 17 4.32 -20.23 12.91
C ASN A 17 4.02 -19.45 14.22
N ASN A 18 4.16 -18.11 14.24
CA ASN A 18 3.91 -17.29 15.41
C ASN A 18 2.74 -16.32 15.18
N VAL A 19 1.56 -16.88 14.94
CA VAL A 19 0.32 -16.11 14.70
C VAL A 19 -0.75 -16.38 15.74
N ILE A 20 -1.70 -15.47 15.85
CA ILE A 20 -2.94 -15.64 16.60
C ILE A 20 -3.84 -16.56 15.76
N LYS A 21 -4.01 -17.81 16.19
CA LYS A 21 -4.69 -18.85 15.39
C LYS A 21 -6.17 -18.58 15.12
N GLU A 22 -6.78 -17.76 15.95
CA GLU A 22 -8.19 -17.36 15.84
C GLU A 22 -8.43 -16.34 14.71
N ILE A 23 -7.38 -15.67 14.22
CA ILE A 23 -7.50 -14.73 13.10
C ILE A 23 -7.55 -15.50 11.78
N PRO A 24 -8.64 -15.39 10.99
CA PRO A 24 -8.78 -16.13 9.75
C PRO A 24 -7.80 -15.66 8.68
N THR A 25 -7.19 -16.60 7.98
CA THR A 25 -6.31 -16.29 6.84
C THR A 25 -7.13 -15.76 5.66
N PRO A 26 -6.54 -14.95 4.75
CA PRO A 26 -7.24 -14.53 3.55
C PRO A 26 -7.84 -15.72 2.78
N GLU A 27 -7.07 -16.78 2.61
CA GLU A 27 -7.49 -17.98 1.87
C GLU A 27 -8.74 -18.65 2.44
N SER A 28 -8.89 -18.65 3.78
CA SER A 28 -10.03 -19.27 4.46
C SER A 28 -11.36 -18.54 4.21
N VAL A 29 -11.29 -17.25 3.91
CA VAL A 29 -12.46 -16.39 3.68
C VAL A 29 -12.75 -16.24 2.18
N ILE A 30 -11.74 -15.85 1.38
CA ILE A 30 -11.93 -15.63 -0.06
C ILE A 30 -12.05 -16.91 -0.87
N GLY A 31 -11.69 -18.08 -0.28
CA GLY A 31 -11.86 -19.41 -0.88
C GLY A 31 -10.75 -19.84 -1.86
N HIS A 32 -9.65 -19.10 -1.95
CA HIS A 32 -8.50 -19.43 -2.78
C HIS A 32 -7.22 -18.76 -2.28
N LYS A 33 -6.04 -19.26 -2.69
CA LYS A 33 -4.77 -18.59 -2.40
C LYS A 33 -4.72 -17.19 -3.00
N VAL A 34 -4.20 -16.22 -2.25
CA VAL A 34 -3.94 -14.88 -2.77
C VAL A 34 -3.00 -14.99 -3.97
N GLY A 35 -3.34 -14.32 -5.06
CA GLY A 35 -2.62 -14.40 -6.33
C GLY A 35 -3.04 -15.55 -7.26
N LYS A 36 -3.92 -16.47 -6.83
CA LYS A 36 -4.51 -17.48 -7.73
C LYS A 36 -5.56 -16.87 -8.67
N TRP A 37 -6.29 -15.89 -8.18
CA TRP A 37 -7.26 -15.06 -8.90
C TRP A 37 -7.04 -13.61 -8.52
N HIS A 38 -7.34 -12.69 -9.40
CA HIS A 38 -7.43 -11.27 -9.07
C HIS A 38 -8.61 -11.06 -8.13
N ILE A 39 -8.36 -10.41 -6.99
CA ILE A 39 -9.39 -10.18 -5.99
C ILE A 39 -10.49 -9.25 -6.53
N SER A 40 -11.74 -9.64 -6.41
CA SER A 40 -12.89 -8.76 -6.64
C SER A 40 -13.13 -7.86 -5.44
N HIS A 41 -13.69 -6.67 -5.66
CA HIS A 41 -13.89 -5.71 -4.58
C HIS A 41 -14.81 -6.22 -3.47
N ASP A 42 -15.86 -6.98 -3.81
CA ASP A 42 -16.77 -7.60 -2.84
C ASP A 42 -16.06 -8.56 -1.90
N LYS A 43 -15.20 -9.46 -2.42
CA LYS A 43 -14.40 -10.37 -1.60
C LYS A 43 -13.33 -9.64 -0.77
N LEU A 44 -12.74 -8.58 -1.33
CA LEU A 44 -11.81 -7.73 -0.60
C LEU A 44 -12.48 -7.12 0.63
N VAL A 45 -13.64 -6.51 0.44
CA VAL A 45 -14.44 -5.90 1.53
C VAL A 45 -14.90 -6.93 2.54
N GLU A 46 -15.37 -8.10 2.08
CA GLU A 46 -15.76 -9.22 2.96
C GLU A 46 -14.61 -9.62 3.88
N TYR A 47 -13.43 -9.86 3.30
CA TYR A 47 -12.26 -10.24 4.11
C TYR A 47 -11.88 -9.16 5.12
N MET A 48 -11.81 -7.90 4.72
CA MET A 48 -11.45 -6.80 5.61
C MET A 48 -12.44 -6.63 6.78
N ARG A 49 -13.73 -6.84 6.52
CA ARG A 49 -14.77 -6.84 7.58
C ARG A 49 -14.62 -8.02 8.53
N VAL A 50 -14.36 -9.22 8.02
CA VAL A 50 -14.10 -10.41 8.85
C VAL A 50 -12.87 -10.17 9.72
N LEU A 51 -11.79 -9.66 9.15
CA LEU A 51 -10.56 -9.38 9.87
C LEU A 51 -10.77 -8.35 11.00
N ALA A 52 -11.46 -7.25 10.71
CA ALA A 52 -11.78 -6.23 11.71
C ALA A 52 -12.71 -6.74 12.83
N SER A 53 -13.59 -7.71 12.53
CA SER A 53 -14.47 -8.31 13.54
C SER A 53 -13.79 -9.34 14.44
N THR A 54 -12.61 -9.82 14.06
CA THR A 54 -11.88 -10.89 14.76
C THR A 54 -10.57 -10.43 15.41
N SER A 55 -10.11 -9.21 15.13
CA SER A 55 -8.87 -8.67 15.68
C SER A 55 -9.10 -7.37 16.44
N ASN A 56 -8.65 -7.30 17.69
CA ASN A 56 -8.66 -6.07 18.49
C ASN A 56 -7.65 -5.01 18.01
N ARG A 57 -6.81 -5.35 17.03
CA ARG A 57 -5.81 -4.44 16.42
C ARG A 57 -6.38 -3.64 15.25
N ILE A 58 -7.61 -3.93 14.81
CA ILE A 58 -8.18 -3.36 13.59
C ILE A 58 -9.58 -2.81 13.85
N SER A 59 -9.81 -1.57 13.45
CA SER A 59 -11.14 -1.03 13.21
C SER A 59 -11.32 -0.76 11.72
N ILE A 60 -12.57 -0.78 11.26
CA ILE A 60 -12.94 -0.51 9.86
C ILE A 60 -14.03 0.55 9.82
N GLU A 61 -13.91 1.49 8.88
CA GLU A 61 -14.94 2.48 8.60
C GLU A 61 -15.30 2.49 7.11
N GLU A 62 -16.55 2.83 6.80
CA GLU A 62 -17.03 3.12 5.46
C GLU A 62 -17.11 4.64 5.28
N ARG A 63 -16.26 5.19 4.40
CA ARG A 63 -16.06 6.64 4.21
C ARG A 63 -16.93 7.23 3.11
N GLY A 64 -17.85 6.46 2.56
CA GLY A 64 -18.70 6.82 1.45
C GLY A 64 -18.72 5.72 0.39
N LYS A 65 -19.18 6.08 -0.81
CA LYS A 65 -19.37 5.15 -1.93
C LYS A 65 -18.83 5.72 -3.22
N THR A 66 -18.43 4.83 -4.13
CA THR A 66 -18.10 5.13 -5.51
C THR A 66 -19.36 5.48 -6.32
N PHE A 67 -19.19 5.86 -7.61
CA PHE A 67 -20.32 6.06 -8.53
C PHE A 67 -21.13 4.79 -8.79
N GLU A 68 -20.55 3.60 -8.58
CA GLU A 68 -21.25 2.30 -8.69
C GLU A 68 -21.72 1.78 -7.31
N ASP A 69 -21.90 2.67 -6.33
CA ASP A 69 -22.35 2.37 -4.97
C ASP A 69 -21.46 1.37 -4.18
N ARG A 70 -20.21 1.14 -4.61
CA ARG A 70 -19.27 0.30 -3.83
C ARG A 70 -18.74 1.06 -2.62
N PRO A 71 -18.67 0.40 -1.45
CA PRO A 71 -18.17 1.05 -0.24
C PRO A 71 -16.68 1.41 -0.36
N LEU A 72 -16.34 2.60 0.09
CA LEU A 72 -14.97 3.08 0.27
C LEU A 72 -14.54 2.81 1.71
N ILE A 73 -13.82 1.73 1.93
CA ILE A 73 -13.42 1.29 3.27
C ILE A 73 -12.02 1.78 3.64
N LEU A 74 -11.81 2.00 4.94
CA LEU A 74 -10.51 2.25 5.53
C LEU A 74 -10.36 1.37 6.77
N LEU A 75 -9.19 0.74 6.93
CA LEU A 75 -8.81 0.09 8.15
C LEU A 75 -7.86 0.99 8.94
N THR A 76 -8.13 1.14 10.23
CA THR A 76 -7.17 1.71 11.18
C THR A 76 -6.57 0.55 11.96
N ILE A 77 -5.25 0.36 11.84
CA ILE A 77 -4.51 -0.76 12.42
C ILE A 77 -3.47 -0.22 13.40
N THR A 78 -3.55 -0.63 14.65
CA THR A 78 -2.65 -0.20 15.72
C THR A 78 -2.78 -1.14 16.93
N SER A 79 -2.06 -0.90 18.02
CA SER A 79 -2.22 -1.68 19.25
C SER A 79 -3.61 -1.47 19.89
N GLU A 80 -4.08 -2.43 20.67
CA GLU A 80 -5.33 -2.32 21.42
C GLU A 80 -5.31 -1.12 22.39
N LYS A 81 -4.15 -0.83 22.98
CA LYS A 81 -3.92 0.37 23.80
C LYS A 81 -4.16 1.66 23.02
N ASN A 82 -3.62 1.75 21.81
CA ASN A 82 -3.80 2.91 20.95
C ASN A 82 -5.24 3.04 20.49
N HIS A 83 -5.92 1.93 20.13
CA HIS A 83 -7.33 1.96 19.78
C HIS A 83 -8.20 2.55 20.90
N SER A 84 -7.91 2.22 22.16
CA SER A 84 -8.64 2.76 23.31
C SER A 84 -8.47 4.27 23.47
N ASN A 85 -7.45 4.87 22.85
CA ASN A 85 -7.10 6.29 22.93
C ASN A 85 -7.04 6.98 21.56
N ILE A 86 -7.60 6.38 20.54
CA ILE A 86 -7.36 6.76 19.13
C ILE A 86 -7.70 8.22 18.83
N GLU A 87 -8.80 8.75 19.39
CA GLU A 87 -9.20 10.15 19.20
C GLU A 87 -8.24 11.14 19.88
N THR A 88 -7.68 10.77 21.02
CA THR A 88 -6.65 11.57 21.71
C THR A 88 -5.37 11.57 20.91
N ILE A 89 -4.94 10.41 20.41
CA ILE A 89 -3.76 10.27 19.54
C ILE A 89 -3.94 11.13 18.29
N ARG A 90 -5.08 11.01 17.59
CA ARG A 90 -5.38 11.79 16.39
C ARG A 90 -5.33 13.29 16.66
N LYS A 91 -5.95 13.75 17.75
CA LYS A 91 -5.96 15.16 18.14
C LYS A 91 -4.55 15.68 18.43
N ASN A 92 -3.78 14.96 19.23
CA ASN A 92 -2.40 15.34 19.57
C ASN A 92 -1.51 15.34 18.31
N HIS A 93 -1.73 14.40 17.39
CA HIS A 93 -0.99 14.34 16.14
C HIS A 93 -1.26 15.59 15.26
N ILE A 94 -2.52 16.01 15.12
CA ILE A 94 -2.88 17.23 14.39
C ILE A 94 -2.24 18.49 15.03
N GLU A 95 -2.12 18.53 16.36
CA GLU A 95 -1.47 19.63 17.06
C GLU A 95 0.03 19.79 16.71
N LEU A 96 0.68 18.79 16.09
CA LEU A 96 2.04 18.93 15.56
C LEU A 96 2.15 20.07 14.51
N THR A 97 1.06 20.40 13.84
CA THR A 97 1.02 21.52 12.89
C THR A 97 0.93 22.90 13.56
N ASN A 98 0.74 22.94 14.89
CA ASN A 98 0.66 24.16 15.65
C ASN A 98 2.06 24.64 16.05
N ASN A 99 2.52 25.76 15.47
CA ASN A 99 3.85 26.31 15.74
C ASN A 99 4.03 26.89 17.15
N ASP A 100 2.92 27.26 17.83
CA ASP A 100 2.99 27.95 19.11
C ASP A 100 3.12 27.00 20.31
N ASN A 101 2.70 25.75 20.15
CA ASN A 101 2.69 24.77 21.23
C ASN A 101 2.85 23.33 20.69
N LYS A 102 4.05 22.96 20.27
CA LYS A 102 4.33 21.61 19.79
C LYS A 102 4.19 20.60 20.93
N PRO A 103 3.39 19.53 20.76
CA PRO A 103 3.29 18.45 21.73
C PRO A 103 4.61 17.67 21.82
N ASP A 104 4.81 16.98 22.94
CA ASP A 104 5.92 16.03 23.09
C ASP A 104 5.71 14.82 22.16
N THR A 105 6.71 14.51 21.35
CA THR A 105 6.69 13.43 20.37
C THR A 105 7.28 12.12 20.88
N SER A 106 7.85 12.10 22.11
CA SER A 106 8.59 10.94 22.65
C SER A 106 7.78 9.65 22.67
N ASP A 107 6.51 9.72 23.06
CA ASP A 107 5.58 8.59 23.14
C ASP A 107 4.45 8.64 22.07
N MET A 108 4.55 9.57 21.10
CA MET A 108 3.51 9.75 20.09
C MET A 108 3.64 8.70 18.98
N PRO A 109 2.56 7.95 18.66
CA PRO A 109 2.57 7.07 17.48
C PRO A 109 2.70 7.86 16.18
N LEU A 110 3.49 7.35 15.24
CA LEU A 110 3.58 7.85 13.87
C LEU A 110 2.36 7.42 13.06
N VAL A 111 1.82 8.28 12.23
CA VAL A 111 0.69 7.95 11.34
C VAL A 111 1.21 7.60 9.94
N VAL A 112 0.92 6.38 9.50
CA VAL A 112 1.27 5.88 8.16
C VAL A 112 0.00 5.59 7.38
N TYR A 113 -0.16 6.17 6.19
CA TYR A 113 -1.29 5.91 5.30
C TYR A 113 -0.81 5.09 4.10
N GLN A 114 -1.20 3.81 4.02
CA GLN A 114 -0.90 2.95 2.88
C GLN A 114 -2.11 2.83 1.96
N GLY A 115 -1.95 3.34 0.74
CA GLY A 115 -3.00 3.36 -0.28
C GLY A 115 -2.67 2.46 -1.46
N PHE A 116 -3.64 1.63 -1.86
CA PHE A 116 -3.45 0.63 -2.89
C PHE A 116 -4.38 0.83 -4.08
N SER A 117 -3.86 0.53 -5.28
CA SER A 117 -4.63 0.40 -6.53
C SER A 117 -5.56 1.59 -6.84
N ILE A 118 -5.01 2.81 -6.85
CA ILE A 118 -5.73 3.99 -7.34
C ILE A 118 -6.03 3.85 -8.85
N HIS A 119 -5.17 3.15 -9.58
CA HIS A 119 -5.49 2.58 -10.87
C HIS A 119 -5.93 1.12 -10.64
N GLY A 120 -7.19 0.81 -10.94
CA GLY A 120 -7.77 -0.48 -10.60
C GLY A 120 -7.17 -1.67 -11.34
N ASN A 121 -6.56 -1.47 -12.52
CA ASN A 121 -5.82 -2.50 -13.26
C ASN A 121 -4.36 -2.67 -12.80
N GLU A 122 -3.94 -1.95 -11.79
CA GLU A 122 -2.68 -2.12 -11.07
C GLU A 122 -2.97 -2.91 -9.77
N ALA A 123 -3.36 -4.16 -9.94
CA ALA A 123 -4.12 -4.91 -8.95
C ALA A 123 -3.27 -5.63 -7.90
N SER A 124 -1.95 -5.78 -8.10
CA SER A 124 -1.08 -6.47 -7.13
C SER A 124 -1.10 -5.79 -5.75
N GLY A 125 -1.23 -4.46 -5.70
CA GLY A 125 -1.35 -3.71 -4.46
C GLY A 125 -2.57 -4.11 -3.64
N SER A 126 -3.79 -4.11 -4.21
CA SER A 126 -5.00 -4.54 -3.50
C SER A 126 -4.94 -6.00 -3.04
N ASN A 127 -4.29 -6.89 -3.82
CA ASN A 127 -4.07 -8.27 -3.40
C ASN A 127 -3.03 -8.37 -2.27
N ALA A 128 -1.97 -7.56 -2.29
CA ALA A 128 -0.98 -7.48 -1.22
C ALA A 128 -1.58 -6.93 0.08
N SER A 129 -2.55 -6.01 0.00
CA SER A 129 -3.23 -5.45 1.18
C SER A 129 -3.93 -6.51 2.04
N LEU A 130 -4.43 -7.61 1.44
CA LEU A 130 -4.99 -8.75 2.16
C LEU A 130 -3.94 -9.41 3.07
N LEU A 131 -2.75 -9.61 2.54
CA LEU A 131 -1.63 -10.24 3.26
C LEU A 131 -1.05 -9.30 4.31
N LEU A 132 -0.93 -8.01 4.00
CA LEU A 132 -0.44 -7.00 4.92
C LEU A 132 -1.38 -6.83 6.12
N ALA A 133 -2.68 -6.70 5.86
CA ALA A 133 -3.68 -6.60 6.92
C ALA A 133 -3.70 -7.87 7.80
N TYR A 134 -3.61 -9.06 7.21
CA TYR A 134 -3.48 -10.32 7.95
C TYR A 134 -2.21 -10.36 8.80
N TYR A 135 -1.07 -9.99 8.22
CA TYR A 135 0.20 -9.94 8.94
C TYR A 135 0.10 -9.06 10.19
N LEU A 136 -0.43 -7.86 10.07
CA LEU A 136 -0.57 -6.91 11.18
C LEU A 136 -1.59 -7.38 12.23
N ALA A 137 -2.67 -8.03 11.79
CA ALA A 137 -3.71 -8.58 12.66
C ALA A 137 -3.23 -9.79 13.47
N ALA A 138 -2.52 -10.71 12.80
CA ALA A 138 -2.30 -12.06 13.32
C ALA A 138 -0.89 -12.29 13.88
N SER A 139 0.15 -11.59 13.39
CA SER A 139 1.53 -11.85 13.81
C SER A 139 1.76 -11.51 15.27
N LYS A 140 2.61 -12.32 15.93
CA LYS A 140 3.07 -12.16 17.31
C LYS A 140 4.57 -11.93 17.33
N GLY A 141 5.04 -11.32 18.41
CA GLY A 141 6.45 -11.10 18.70
C GLY A 141 6.79 -9.63 18.88
N ASP A 142 7.92 -9.39 19.53
CA ASP A 142 8.33 -8.07 20.01
C ASP A 142 8.33 -7.00 18.91
N PHE A 143 8.73 -7.39 17.70
CA PHE A 143 8.75 -6.45 16.58
C PHE A 143 7.35 -5.94 16.22
N VAL A 144 6.37 -6.83 15.98
CA VAL A 144 5.01 -6.43 15.56
C VAL A 144 4.29 -5.71 16.69
N GLU A 145 4.45 -6.17 17.94
CA GLU A 145 3.88 -5.50 19.11
C GLU A 145 4.39 -4.05 19.22
N LYS A 146 5.72 -3.87 19.15
CA LYS A 146 6.35 -2.55 19.18
C LYS A 146 5.94 -1.67 17.98
N LEU A 147 5.87 -2.25 16.78
CA LEU A 147 5.41 -1.54 15.59
C LEU A 147 4.01 -0.98 15.80
N LEU A 148 3.08 -1.80 16.30
CA LEU A 148 1.69 -1.41 16.53
C LEU A 148 1.54 -0.42 17.70
N GLU A 149 2.43 -0.46 18.69
CA GLU A 149 2.47 0.58 19.73
C GLU A 149 2.98 1.92 19.19
N ASN A 150 3.97 1.89 18.31
CA ASN A 150 4.64 3.06 17.77
C ASN A 150 3.94 3.67 16.55
N THR A 151 2.94 3.01 15.97
CA THR A 151 2.29 3.47 14.74
C THR A 151 0.76 3.37 14.79
N VAL A 152 0.12 4.28 14.07
CA VAL A 152 -1.27 4.14 13.60
C VAL A 152 -1.21 4.00 12.08
N ILE A 153 -1.64 2.85 11.59
CA ILE A 153 -1.60 2.51 10.16
C ILE A 153 -3.01 2.66 9.60
N LEU A 154 -3.16 3.60 8.67
CA LEU A 154 -4.36 3.78 7.86
C LEU A 154 -4.17 2.96 6.59
N LEU A 155 -4.92 1.89 6.42
CA LEU A 155 -4.81 1.02 5.26
C LEU A 155 -6.06 1.14 4.40
N ASP A 156 -5.89 1.70 3.19
CA ASP A 156 -6.92 1.75 2.15
C ASP A 156 -6.66 0.64 1.13
N PRO A 157 -7.40 -0.45 1.15
CA PRO A 157 -7.08 -1.63 0.35
C PRO A 157 -7.39 -1.45 -1.14
N SER A 158 -8.17 -0.43 -1.50
CA SER A 158 -8.43 -0.06 -2.90
C SER A 158 -8.96 1.37 -2.99
N PHE A 159 -8.15 2.29 -3.49
CA PHE A 159 -8.59 3.65 -3.81
C PHE A 159 -9.60 3.70 -4.96
N ASN A 160 -9.63 2.65 -5.82
CA ASN A 160 -10.49 2.56 -7.00
C ASN A 160 -11.29 1.25 -7.04
N PRO A 161 -12.35 1.13 -6.24
CA PRO A 161 -13.19 -0.08 -6.23
C PRO A 161 -13.80 -0.44 -7.58
N ASP A 162 -14.28 0.57 -8.35
CA ASP A 162 -14.94 0.35 -9.64
C ASP A 162 -13.94 -0.15 -10.70
N GLY A 163 -12.76 0.47 -10.76
CA GLY A 163 -11.69 0.04 -11.66
C GLY A 163 -11.13 -1.35 -11.30
N LEU A 164 -10.91 -1.60 -10.01
CA LEU A 164 -10.45 -2.91 -9.52
C LEU A 164 -11.44 -4.02 -9.89
N GLN A 165 -12.75 -3.78 -9.71
CA GLN A 165 -13.79 -4.76 -10.06
C GLN A 165 -13.79 -5.06 -11.55
N ARG A 166 -13.70 -4.03 -12.41
CA ARG A 166 -13.65 -4.22 -13.87
C ARG A 166 -12.43 -5.04 -14.30
N PHE A 167 -11.26 -4.72 -13.75
CA PHE A 167 -10.04 -5.44 -14.08
C PHE A 167 -10.07 -6.87 -13.57
N ALA A 168 -10.47 -7.10 -12.32
CA ALA A 168 -10.59 -8.45 -11.78
C ALA A 168 -11.54 -9.33 -12.61
N TYR A 169 -12.67 -8.77 -13.04
CA TYR A 169 -13.60 -9.47 -13.94
C TYR A 169 -12.94 -9.82 -15.26
N TRP A 170 -12.25 -8.85 -15.89
CA TRP A 170 -11.55 -9.07 -17.15
C TRP A 170 -10.49 -10.15 -17.04
N ALA A 171 -9.52 -9.98 -16.15
CA ALA A 171 -8.39 -10.91 -16.00
C ALA A 171 -8.85 -12.31 -15.61
N ASN A 172 -9.80 -12.43 -14.70
CA ASN A 172 -10.30 -13.74 -14.25
C ASN A 172 -11.15 -14.44 -15.33
N THR A 173 -11.93 -13.72 -16.11
CA THR A 173 -12.78 -14.30 -17.18
C THR A 173 -11.93 -14.79 -18.36
N ASN A 174 -10.82 -14.11 -18.65
CA ASN A 174 -9.92 -14.45 -19.75
C ASN A 174 -8.77 -15.36 -19.35
N LYS A 175 -8.66 -15.72 -18.06
CA LYS A 175 -7.64 -16.63 -17.57
C LYS A 175 -7.73 -18.01 -18.22
N SER A 176 -6.64 -18.44 -18.85
CA SER A 176 -6.52 -19.78 -19.42
C SER A 176 -6.38 -20.84 -18.32
N MET A 177 -6.88 -22.07 -18.58
CA MET A 177 -6.72 -23.21 -17.65
C MET A 177 -5.23 -23.50 -17.40
N ASN A 178 -4.45 -23.54 -18.48
CA ASN A 178 -3.00 -23.54 -18.43
C ASN A 178 -2.55 -22.11 -18.69
N LEU A 179 -1.87 -21.51 -17.71
CA LEU A 179 -1.44 -20.12 -17.81
C LEU A 179 -0.58 -19.92 -19.07
N ASN A 180 -0.93 -18.91 -19.86
CA ASN A 180 -0.25 -18.53 -21.08
C ASN A 180 0.52 -17.22 -20.88
N PRO A 181 1.86 -17.19 -20.92
CA PRO A 181 2.63 -15.98 -20.70
C PRO A 181 2.77 -15.09 -21.94
N ASP A 182 2.24 -15.49 -23.12
CA ASP A 182 2.33 -14.70 -24.36
C ASP A 182 1.68 -13.33 -24.19
N PRO A 183 2.42 -12.21 -24.34
CA PRO A 183 1.88 -10.85 -24.21
C PRO A 183 0.70 -10.53 -25.14
N ASN A 184 0.51 -11.31 -26.21
CA ASN A 184 -0.62 -11.16 -27.13
C ASN A 184 -1.89 -11.91 -26.67
N ASP A 185 -1.82 -12.66 -25.57
CA ASP A 185 -3.00 -13.32 -25.02
C ASP A 185 -4.06 -12.26 -24.64
N ARG A 186 -5.33 -12.65 -24.80
CA ARG A 186 -6.46 -11.77 -24.52
C ARG A 186 -6.50 -11.29 -23.08
N GLU A 187 -6.00 -12.09 -22.14
CA GLU A 187 -5.98 -11.73 -20.71
C GLU A 187 -5.26 -10.40 -20.46
N TYR A 188 -4.16 -10.13 -21.19
CA TYR A 188 -3.31 -8.95 -20.99
C TYR A 188 -3.72 -7.72 -21.81
N ASN A 189 -4.73 -7.86 -22.65
CA ASN A 189 -5.18 -6.82 -23.56
C ASN A 189 -6.61 -6.37 -23.20
N GLU A 190 -6.71 -5.60 -22.10
CA GLU A 190 -8.00 -5.06 -21.65
C GLU A 190 -8.70 -4.27 -22.76
N VAL A 191 -10.01 -4.51 -22.92
CA VAL A 191 -10.84 -3.66 -23.78
C VAL A 191 -11.18 -2.37 -23.04
N TRP A 192 -11.34 -1.31 -23.83
CA TRP A 192 -11.84 -0.04 -23.31
C TRP A 192 -13.20 -0.24 -22.59
N PRO A 193 -13.44 0.40 -21.44
CA PRO A 193 -12.64 1.45 -20.78
C PRO A 193 -11.48 0.95 -19.89
N GLY A 194 -11.29 -0.36 -19.71
CA GLY A 194 -10.28 -0.94 -18.83
C GLY A 194 -10.49 -0.62 -17.35
N GLY A 195 -9.59 -1.12 -16.50
CA GLY A 195 -9.68 -0.96 -15.05
C GLY A 195 -8.92 0.23 -14.48
N ARG A 196 -8.16 0.99 -15.30
CA ARG A 196 -7.31 2.08 -14.80
C ARG A 196 -8.10 3.16 -14.10
N THR A 197 -9.15 3.66 -14.72
CA THR A 197 -9.93 4.82 -14.29
C THR A 197 -11.15 4.43 -13.43
N ASN A 198 -11.80 5.42 -12.83
CA ASN A 198 -13.07 5.21 -12.14
C ASN A 198 -14.23 4.93 -13.13
N HIS A 199 -15.49 4.92 -12.62
CA HIS A 199 -16.68 4.66 -13.47
C HIS A 199 -16.80 5.60 -14.67
N TYR A 200 -16.53 6.89 -14.48
CA TYR A 200 -16.64 7.92 -15.53
C TYR A 200 -15.32 8.24 -16.23
N TRP A 201 -14.34 7.32 -16.16
CA TRP A 201 -13.06 7.36 -16.87
C TRP A 201 -12.11 8.48 -16.45
N PHE A 202 -12.25 8.99 -15.24
CA PHE A 202 -11.29 9.93 -14.67
C PHE A 202 -10.12 9.19 -14.04
N ASP A 203 -8.91 9.71 -14.29
CA ASP A 203 -7.71 9.28 -13.59
C ASP A 203 -7.70 9.89 -12.18
N MET A 204 -7.98 9.07 -11.18
CA MET A 204 -8.08 9.52 -9.79
C MET A 204 -6.74 9.92 -9.19
N ASN A 205 -5.60 9.51 -9.80
CA ASN A 205 -4.28 9.97 -9.40
C ASN A 205 -3.88 11.31 -10.05
N ARG A 206 -4.88 12.08 -10.52
CA ARG A 206 -4.78 13.49 -10.90
C ARG A 206 -5.76 14.35 -10.11
N ASP A 207 -6.51 13.76 -9.17
CA ASP A 207 -7.62 14.42 -8.44
C ASP A 207 -7.33 14.62 -6.94
N TRP A 208 -6.06 14.59 -6.50
CA TRP A 208 -5.68 14.88 -5.12
C TRP A 208 -5.83 16.37 -4.78
N LEU A 209 -5.57 17.29 -5.72
CA LEU A 209 -5.78 18.72 -5.55
C LEU A 209 -7.19 19.19 -5.96
N PRO A 210 -7.73 18.79 -7.15
CA PRO A 210 -9.06 19.23 -7.57
C PRO A 210 -10.19 18.66 -6.72
N VAL A 211 -10.07 17.44 -6.19
CA VAL A 211 -11.02 16.77 -5.28
C VAL A 211 -12.46 16.75 -5.82
N GLN A 212 -12.63 16.43 -7.10
CA GLN A 212 -13.93 16.46 -7.76
C GLN A 212 -14.72 15.15 -7.59
N LEU A 213 -14.00 14.03 -7.42
CA LEU A 213 -14.59 12.69 -7.40
C LEU A 213 -14.99 12.26 -5.98
N PRO A 214 -16.05 11.44 -5.80
CA PRO A 214 -16.47 10.98 -4.49
C PRO A 214 -15.36 10.18 -3.77
N GLU A 215 -14.61 9.36 -4.50
CA GLU A 215 -13.47 8.61 -4.00
C GLU A 215 -12.36 9.55 -3.49
N SER A 216 -12.10 10.62 -4.23
CA SER A 216 -11.10 11.64 -3.85
C SER A 216 -11.54 12.40 -2.60
N ARG A 217 -12.82 12.77 -2.51
CA ARG A 217 -13.37 13.46 -1.32
C ARG A 217 -13.23 12.60 -0.06
N ALA A 218 -13.54 11.30 -0.15
CA ALA A 218 -13.39 10.37 0.97
C ALA A 218 -11.92 10.27 1.41
N ARG A 219 -11.00 10.12 0.46
CA ARG A 219 -9.56 9.99 0.69
C ARG A 219 -8.95 11.27 1.27
N ILE A 220 -9.24 12.42 0.70
CA ILE A 220 -8.74 13.73 1.16
C ILE A 220 -9.31 14.08 2.53
N ASN A 221 -10.58 13.76 2.80
CA ASN A 221 -11.14 13.93 4.14
C ASN A 221 -10.40 13.10 5.19
N THR A 222 -10.10 11.83 4.88
CA THR A 222 -9.23 10.99 5.73
C THR A 222 -7.86 11.62 5.92
N TYR A 223 -7.23 12.08 4.84
CA TYR A 223 -5.92 12.71 4.89
C TYR A 223 -5.90 13.92 5.83
N HIS A 224 -6.84 14.84 5.69
CA HIS A 224 -6.92 16.04 6.54
C HIS A 224 -7.32 15.75 7.99
N ASN A 225 -8.06 14.67 8.23
CA ASN A 225 -8.40 14.27 9.59
C ASN A 225 -7.24 13.64 10.35
N TRP A 226 -6.21 13.16 9.64
CA TRP A 226 -5.08 12.46 10.23
C TRP A 226 -3.72 13.14 9.99
N LEU A 227 -3.56 13.88 8.89
CA LEU A 227 -2.28 14.45 8.43
C LEU A 227 -1.13 13.43 8.53
N PRO A 228 -1.20 12.31 7.81
CA PRO A 228 -0.24 11.22 7.96
C PRO A 228 1.20 11.67 7.67
N ASN A 229 2.13 11.20 8.48
CA ASN A 229 3.56 11.48 8.32
C ASN A 229 4.15 10.83 7.07
N ILE A 230 3.67 9.63 6.74
CA ILE A 230 4.03 8.91 5.52
C ILE A 230 2.75 8.50 4.80
N LEU A 231 2.72 8.72 3.48
CA LEU A 231 1.70 8.14 2.61
C LEU A 231 2.38 7.36 1.50
N THR A 232 1.98 6.09 1.30
CA THR A 232 2.44 5.27 0.18
C THR A 232 1.36 5.13 -0.88
N ASP A 233 1.73 5.30 -2.14
CA ASP A 233 0.88 5.17 -3.32
C ASP A 233 1.39 3.99 -4.17
N HIS A 234 0.69 2.86 -4.08
CA HIS A 234 1.11 1.59 -4.66
C HIS A 234 0.56 1.41 -6.07
N HIS A 235 1.47 1.40 -7.06
CA HIS A 235 1.20 1.35 -8.49
C HIS A 235 1.85 0.16 -9.20
N GLU A 236 1.51 0.04 -10.49
CA GLU A 236 2.19 -0.84 -11.43
C GLU A 236 2.54 -0.10 -12.72
N MET A 237 3.71 -0.42 -13.26
CA MET A 237 4.22 0.09 -14.54
C MET A 237 4.27 -1.01 -15.61
N GLY A 238 4.90 -0.74 -16.75
CA GLY A 238 5.04 -1.70 -17.85
C GLY A 238 5.73 -3.01 -17.43
N THR A 239 5.33 -4.13 -18.06
CA THR A 239 5.82 -5.48 -17.77
C THR A 239 7.34 -5.63 -17.93
N ASN A 240 7.92 -4.94 -18.93
CA ASN A 240 9.38 -4.95 -19.20
C ASN A 240 10.12 -3.95 -18.30
N SER A 241 9.84 -3.98 -17.00
CA SER A 241 10.50 -3.18 -15.99
C SER A 241 10.81 -4.04 -14.76
N THR A 242 11.09 -3.39 -13.63
CA THR A 242 11.40 -4.07 -12.36
C THR A 242 10.51 -3.53 -11.24
N PHE A 243 11.10 -2.95 -10.21
CA PHE A 243 10.38 -2.25 -9.17
C PHE A 243 11.00 -0.87 -8.97
N PHE A 244 10.17 0.15 -8.84
CA PHE A 244 10.61 1.50 -8.50
C PHE A 244 10.10 1.91 -7.13
N PHE A 245 10.91 2.66 -6.39
CA PHE A 245 10.50 3.40 -5.20
C PHE A 245 11.21 4.75 -5.14
N GLN A 246 10.52 5.76 -4.62
CA GLN A 246 11.10 7.08 -4.41
C GLN A 246 12.31 7.03 -3.46
N PRO A 247 13.27 8.00 -3.59
CA PRO A 247 13.11 9.28 -4.29
C PRO A 247 13.10 9.15 -5.82
N GLY A 248 12.42 10.11 -6.45
CA GLY A 248 12.40 10.27 -7.91
C GLY A 248 13.64 10.97 -8.45
N VAL A 249 13.60 11.35 -9.73
CA VAL A 249 14.71 12.09 -10.37
C VAL A 249 14.92 13.43 -9.65
N PRO A 250 16.12 13.71 -9.08
CA PRO A 250 16.34 14.91 -8.26
C PRO A 250 16.01 16.23 -8.96
N SER A 251 16.30 16.32 -10.27
CA SER A 251 15.99 17.52 -11.07
C SER A 251 14.53 17.71 -11.40
N ARG A 252 13.67 16.75 -11.03
CA ARG A 252 12.21 16.77 -11.24
C ARG A 252 11.44 16.82 -9.92
N THR A 253 12.09 17.23 -8.83
CA THR A 253 11.40 17.52 -7.56
C THR A 253 10.81 18.93 -7.62
N HIS A 254 9.59 19.10 -7.08
CA HIS A 254 8.93 20.39 -7.07
C HIS A 254 9.71 21.39 -6.19
N PRO A 255 9.91 22.66 -6.62
CA PRO A 255 10.71 23.64 -5.87
C PRO A 255 10.23 23.97 -4.45
N LEU A 256 8.96 23.71 -4.13
CA LEU A 256 8.39 23.88 -2.78
C LEU A 256 8.61 22.67 -1.88
N THR A 257 8.95 21.50 -2.41
CA THR A 257 9.34 20.34 -1.62
C THR A 257 10.70 20.62 -0.99
N SER A 258 10.78 20.53 0.34
CA SER A 258 12.01 20.86 1.06
C SER A 258 13.11 19.82 0.81
N GLN A 259 14.38 20.24 0.90
CA GLN A 259 15.50 19.31 0.84
C GLN A 259 15.44 18.28 1.97
N LEU A 260 14.97 18.66 3.16
CA LEU A 260 14.80 17.75 4.28
C LEU A 260 13.79 16.63 3.98
N ASN A 261 12.69 16.92 3.25
CA ASN A 261 11.76 15.90 2.76
C ASN A 261 12.49 14.85 1.92
N GLN A 262 13.26 15.29 0.94
CA GLN A 262 14.02 14.40 0.05
C GLN A 262 15.11 13.59 0.79
N ASP A 263 15.73 14.19 1.80
CA ASP A 263 16.74 13.51 2.63
C ASP A 263 16.11 12.41 3.51
N ILE A 264 14.91 12.65 4.07
CA ILE A 264 14.15 11.65 4.83
C ILE A 264 13.66 10.55 3.88
N THR A 265 13.11 10.89 2.72
CA THR A 265 12.70 9.91 1.70
C THR A 265 13.86 9.01 1.31
N ARG A 266 15.06 9.57 1.12
CA ARG A 266 16.29 8.81 0.82
C ARG A 266 16.72 7.91 1.98
N LYS A 267 16.47 8.28 3.24
CA LYS A 267 16.71 7.40 4.39
C LYS A 267 15.70 6.25 4.43
N ILE A 268 14.42 6.53 4.19
CA ILE A 268 13.36 5.50 4.11
C ILE A 268 13.67 4.51 2.99
N SER A 269 14.16 4.98 1.82
CA SER A 269 14.47 4.11 0.68
C SER A 269 15.53 3.03 0.99
N LYS A 270 16.43 3.24 1.97
CA LYS A 270 17.40 2.22 2.39
C LYS A 270 16.72 0.98 2.98
N TYR A 271 15.61 1.13 3.65
CA TYR A 271 14.80 0.00 4.14
C TYR A 271 14.19 -0.80 2.99
N HIS A 272 13.80 -0.12 1.92
CA HIS A 272 13.32 -0.79 0.70
C HIS A 272 14.46 -1.55 0.03
N VAL A 273 15.64 -0.92 -0.14
CA VAL A 273 16.85 -1.55 -0.68
C VAL A 273 17.14 -2.85 0.05
N GLU A 274 17.27 -2.80 1.39
CA GLU A 274 17.58 -3.98 2.20
C GLU A 274 16.52 -5.08 2.07
N ALA A 275 15.25 -4.71 2.00
CA ALA A 275 14.15 -5.66 1.88
C ALA A 275 14.10 -6.33 0.49
N PHE A 276 14.33 -5.55 -0.58
CA PHE A 276 14.34 -6.07 -1.95
C PHE A 276 15.59 -6.90 -2.24
N ASP A 277 16.75 -6.52 -1.72
CA ASP A 277 17.98 -7.33 -1.79
C ASP A 277 17.79 -8.71 -1.15
N LYS A 278 17.15 -8.77 0.03
CA LYS A 278 16.86 -10.04 0.72
C LYS A 278 15.99 -10.99 -0.10
N ILE A 279 15.01 -10.47 -0.84
CA ILE A 279 14.12 -11.31 -1.66
C ILE A 279 14.64 -11.53 -3.07
N GLY A 280 15.78 -10.91 -3.44
CA GLY A 280 16.42 -11.02 -4.75
C GLY A 280 15.59 -10.38 -5.88
N SER A 281 14.81 -9.37 -5.60
CA SER A 281 14.00 -8.66 -6.59
C SER A 281 14.73 -7.44 -7.12
N LEU A 282 14.73 -7.26 -8.44
CA LEU A 282 15.35 -6.11 -9.09
C LEU A 282 14.54 -4.84 -8.87
N TYR A 283 15.22 -3.74 -8.62
CA TYR A 283 14.62 -2.42 -8.40
C TYR A 283 15.51 -1.28 -8.89
N TYR A 284 14.96 -0.08 -8.93
CA TYR A 284 15.69 1.17 -9.16
C TYR A 284 15.04 2.34 -8.43
N SER A 285 15.77 3.43 -8.29
CA SER A 285 15.37 4.67 -7.63
C SER A 285 16.10 5.84 -8.29
N GLU A 286 15.65 7.07 -8.08
CA GLU A 286 16.22 8.31 -8.63
C GLU A 286 16.24 8.38 -10.18
N GLU A 287 15.43 7.54 -10.83
CA GLU A 287 15.30 7.47 -12.30
C GLU A 287 13.81 7.49 -12.71
N ASN A 288 13.51 7.86 -13.95
CA ASN A 288 12.22 7.85 -14.65
C ASN A 288 11.13 8.72 -14.02
N PHE A 289 10.79 8.49 -12.78
CA PHE A 289 9.66 9.13 -12.11
C PHE A 289 10.04 10.46 -11.49
N ASP A 290 9.09 11.40 -11.53
CA ASP A 290 9.21 12.72 -10.93
C ASP A 290 8.62 12.77 -9.51
N ASP A 291 8.93 13.83 -8.79
CA ASP A 291 8.32 14.23 -7.53
C ASP A 291 7.86 15.68 -7.63
N PHE A 292 6.96 15.96 -8.60
CA PHE A 292 6.66 17.34 -9.01
C PHE A 292 5.19 17.73 -8.82
N TYR A 293 4.24 16.95 -9.37
CA TYR A 293 2.84 17.35 -9.39
C TYR A 293 2.09 16.92 -8.12
N TYR A 294 1.74 17.88 -7.28
CA TYR A 294 1.04 17.64 -6.01
C TYR A 294 -0.41 17.10 -6.15
N GLY A 295 -0.92 16.95 -7.34
CA GLY A 295 -2.20 16.27 -7.60
C GLY A 295 -2.10 14.74 -7.68
N LYS A 296 -0.94 14.15 -7.31
CA LYS A 296 -0.70 12.70 -7.17
C LYS A 296 -0.57 12.29 -5.70
N GLY A 297 -0.90 11.06 -5.38
CA GLY A 297 -0.79 10.52 -4.02
C GLY A 297 0.62 10.51 -3.47
N SER A 298 1.59 10.24 -4.32
CA SER A 298 3.01 10.21 -3.96
C SER A 298 3.65 11.58 -3.67
N THR A 299 3.01 12.68 -4.07
CA THR A 299 3.57 14.04 -3.93
C THR A 299 2.66 14.99 -3.14
N PHE A 300 1.37 14.68 -3.01
CA PHE A 300 0.45 15.47 -2.22
C PHE A 300 0.88 15.65 -0.74
N PRO A 301 1.42 14.63 -0.06
CA PRO A 301 1.91 14.77 1.31
C PRO A 301 3.05 15.78 1.45
N ASP A 302 3.92 15.89 0.46
CA ASP A 302 5.15 16.70 0.55
C ASP A 302 4.92 18.19 0.74
N ILE A 303 3.77 18.68 0.26
CA ILE A 303 3.36 20.09 0.50
C ILE A 303 2.51 20.23 1.77
N ASN A 304 2.10 19.11 2.38
CA ASN A 304 1.24 19.07 3.56
C ASN A 304 1.99 18.60 4.83
N GLY A 305 3.32 18.63 4.83
CA GLY A 305 4.14 18.29 6.00
C GLY A 305 4.33 16.79 6.22
N GLY A 306 4.01 15.95 5.24
CA GLY A 306 4.27 14.51 5.25
C GLY A 306 5.32 14.10 4.22
N ILE A 307 5.54 12.81 4.10
CA ILE A 307 6.42 12.16 3.11
C ILE A 307 5.54 11.32 2.19
N GLY A 308 5.50 11.65 0.91
CA GLY A 308 4.84 10.84 -0.11
C GLY A 308 5.81 9.83 -0.71
N ILE A 309 5.39 8.59 -0.94
CA ILE A 309 6.21 7.54 -1.54
C ILE A 309 5.45 6.85 -2.66
N LEU A 310 6.01 6.90 -3.87
CA LEU A 310 5.55 6.13 -5.01
C LEU A 310 6.23 4.76 -5.02
N PHE A 311 5.43 3.73 -5.19
CA PHE A 311 5.89 2.40 -5.56
C PHE A 311 5.33 2.03 -6.93
N GLU A 312 6.21 1.53 -7.83
CA GLU A 312 5.82 1.08 -9.17
C GLU A 312 6.36 -0.32 -9.42
N GLN A 313 5.48 -1.30 -9.43
CA GLN A 313 5.81 -2.70 -9.73
C GLN A 313 5.67 -2.97 -11.23
N ALA A 314 6.63 -3.66 -11.84
CA ALA A 314 6.42 -4.24 -13.17
C ALA A 314 5.15 -5.12 -13.17
N SER A 315 4.16 -4.78 -14.00
CA SER A 315 2.86 -5.46 -13.99
C SER A 315 2.88 -6.77 -14.74
N SER A 316 2.35 -7.84 -14.15
CA SER A 316 2.05 -9.08 -14.89
C SER A 316 0.82 -8.94 -15.81
N ARG A 317 0.10 -7.81 -15.77
CA ARG A 317 -1.12 -7.52 -16.53
C ARG A 317 -2.26 -8.53 -16.39
N GLY A 318 -2.03 -9.58 -15.65
CA GLY A 318 -2.89 -10.72 -15.40
C GLY A 318 -2.18 -11.70 -14.50
N HIS A 319 -2.33 -13.00 -14.76
CA HIS A 319 -1.80 -14.03 -13.85
C HIS A 319 -0.32 -14.37 -14.09
N ILE A 320 0.18 -14.21 -15.32
CA ILE A 320 1.57 -14.50 -15.72
C ILE A 320 1.88 -13.80 -17.03
N GLN A 321 3.07 -13.22 -17.19
CA GLN A 321 3.45 -12.64 -18.48
C GLN A 321 4.95 -12.81 -18.73
N GLU A 322 5.34 -13.03 -19.98
CA GLU A 322 6.72 -12.98 -20.43
C GLU A 322 7.23 -11.53 -20.44
N SER A 323 8.43 -11.31 -19.95
CA SER A 323 9.08 -10.01 -19.94
C SER A 323 10.54 -10.14 -20.29
N ASP A 324 11.21 -9.00 -20.55
CA ASP A 324 12.66 -8.92 -20.79
C ASP A 324 13.48 -9.46 -19.59
N ASN A 325 12.89 -9.46 -18.40
CA ASN A 325 13.48 -9.97 -17.16
C ASN A 325 13.08 -11.42 -16.84
N GLY A 326 12.44 -12.13 -17.78
CA GLY A 326 11.92 -13.48 -17.60
C GLY A 326 10.42 -13.52 -17.31
N ILE A 327 9.94 -14.65 -16.82
CA ILE A 327 8.52 -14.86 -16.53
C ILE A 327 8.11 -14.10 -15.26
N LEU A 328 7.19 -13.15 -15.42
CA LEU A 328 6.61 -12.37 -14.34
C LEU A 328 5.26 -12.98 -13.92
N THR A 329 5.16 -13.37 -12.66
CA THR A 329 3.94 -13.99 -12.13
C THR A 329 3.20 -13.02 -11.19
N PHE A 330 1.88 -13.10 -11.15
CA PHE A 330 1.06 -12.29 -10.25
C PHE A 330 1.40 -12.50 -8.75
N PRO A 331 1.66 -13.72 -8.25
CA PRO A 331 2.14 -13.90 -6.89
C PRO A 331 3.47 -13.20 -6.58
N PHE A 332 4.38 -13.11 -7.56
CA PHE A 332 5.63 -12.38 -7.39
C PHE A 332 5.40 -10.87 -7.29
N THR A 333 4.53 -10.29 -8.13
CA THR A 333 4.20 -8.87 -8.04
C THR A 333 3.52 -8.52 -6.72
N ILE A 334 2.64 -9.38 -6.21
CA ILE A 334 2.02 -9.25 -4.89
C ILE A 334 3.08 -9.29 -3.77
N LYS A 335 4.04 -10.22 -3.85
CA LYS A 335 5.15 -10.32 -2.88
C LYS A 335 5.95 -9.02 -2.81
N ASN A 336 6.28 -8.42 -3.95
CA ASN A 336 7.02 -7.15 -4.00
C ASN A 336 6.23 -6.00 -3.36
N GLN A 337 4.94 -5.87 -3.66
CA GLN A 337 4.08 -4.85 -3.04
C GLN A 337 3.97 -5.03 -1.52
N LEU A 338 3.83 -6.26 -1.06
CA LEU A 338 3.83 -6.59 0.37
C LEU A 338 5.17 -6.22 1.02
N THR A 339 6.29 -6.53 0.37
CA THR A 339 7.64 -6.20 0.83
C THR A 339 7.82 -4.68 0.96
N ALA A 340 7.36 -3.90 -0.02
CA ALA A 340 7.37 -2.45 0.03
C ALA A 340 6.54 -1.90 1.19
N GLY A 341 5.33 -2.44 1.40
CA GLY A 341 4.48 -2.06 2.52
C GLY A 341 5.12 -2.34 3.88
N ILE A 342 5.69 -3.52 4.07
CA ILE A 342 6.36 -3.91 5.34
C ILE A 342 7.63 -3.09 5.56
N SER A 343 8.47 -2.88 4.54
CA SER A 343 9.70 -2.09 4.68
C SER A 343 9.43 -0.61 4.99
N THR A 344 8.31 -0.06 4.52
CA THR A 344 7.83 1.26 4.95
C THR A 344 7.52 1.28 6.45
N LEU A 345 6.87 0.25 6.96
CA LEU A 345 6.53 0.16 8.39
C LEU A 345 7.77 -0.04 9.27
N LEU A 346 8.80 -0.75 8.77
CA LEU A 346 10.11 -0.84 9.43
C LEU A 346 10.73 0.54 9.56
N ALA A 347 10.82 1.29 8.46
CA ALA A 347 11.34 2.65 8.46
C ALA A 347 10.54 3.56 9.39
N ALA A 348 9.21 3.48 9.35
CA ALA A 348 8.32 4.26 10.22
C ALA A 348 8.58 4.00 11.71
N ASN A 349 8.78 2.72 12.10
CA ASN A 349 9.09 2.36 13.48
C ASN A 349 10.46 2.89 13.93
N ASP A 350 11.49 2.70 13.12
CA ASP A 350 12.87 3.01 13.47
C ASP A 350 13.19 4.50 13.40
N MET A 351 12.56 5.21 12.46
CA MET A 351 12.75 6.65 12.23
C MET A 351 11.63 7.51 12.86
N ARG A 352 10.81 6.93 13.74
CA ARG A 352 9.59 7.55 14.29
C ARG A 352 9.80 8.98 14.80
N GLU A 353 10.80 9.19 15.65
CA GLU A 353 11.07 10.51 16.23
C GLU A 353 11.57 11.52 15.19
N GLU A 354 12.42 11.09 14.27
CA GLU A 354 12.91 11.95 13.19
C GLU A 354 11.76 12.43 12.30
N ILE A 355 10.86 11.52 11.94
CA ILE A 355 9.75 11.84 11.05
C ILE A 355 8.66 12.66 11.76
N LEU A 356 8.39 12.41 13.04
CA LEU A 356 7.46 13.23 13.82
C LEU A 356 7.96 14.65 14.05
N ASN A 357 9.28 14.87 14.05
CA ASN A 357 9.90 16.18 14.22
C ASN A 357 10.14 16.92 12.89
N TYR A 358 9.91 16.25 11.76
CA TYR A 358 9.94 16.86 10.44
C TYR A 358 8.72 17.77 10.24
#